data_b6614b04fc2a21324d96af959a004d27
#
_entry.id   b6614b04fc2a21324d96af959a004d27
#
_cell.length_a   1.000
_cell.length_b   1.000
_cell.length_c   1.000
_cell.angle_alpha   90.00
_cell.angle_beta   90.00
_cell.angle_gamma   90.00
#
_symmetry.space_group_name_H-M   'P 1'
#
loop_
_entity.id
_entity.type
_entity.pdbx_description
1 polymer ?
#
loop_
_entity_poly.entity_id
_entity_poly.type
_entity_poly.pdbx_seq_one_letter_code
_entity_poly.pdbx_strand_id
1 'polypeptide(L)'
;MSAEHHSSLLDAVKGQPKQVWITAFAAVIAFMGIGLVDPILLSIAEGLQATPSEVTLLFSSYLGVQAVAMLVTGAMSARFGAKRTVVAGLTLVVVATALCAASGSIEQLIGLRAVWGLGNAFFIATALSVIVGAATGGQAGAILLYEAALGVGLAVGPLLGALLGSISWRGPFFGTSLLMLCGLVLCSIFLTADAKEQRPKIRLLDPFRALKHGGLLRTSIGSALYTAAFFVVLAWSPFVLEWSAVAVGLIFCGWGLSVAVAGVVLAPKLAAKLGERHATVVAVFGYAVLLLVMAIPSKPVLVVGIILSGLVSGLLNTLFTGTAMSISGAPRPVASAGYNFCRWLGGAVAATVVGHLAEWFGAKQAPFVIAAILCVLAGALLTIREKTADPHTIPAEAVLVGEEM
;
A
#
# COMPACT_ATOMS: atom_id res chain seq x y z
N MET A 1 -4.85 -36.04 16.59
CA MET A 1 -4.04 -35.58 15.43
C MET A 1 -4.29 -34.07 15.26
N SER A 2 -3.62 -33.23 16.04
CA SER A 2 -3.74 -31.76 15.93
C SER A 2 -2.62 -31.06 16.72
N ALA A 3 -1.36 -31.44 16.42
CA ALA A 3 -0.18 -30.86 17.08
C ALA A 3 0.87 -30.32 16.09
N GLU A 4 0.51 -30.04 14.82
CA GLU A 4 1.47 -29.69 13.76
C GLU A 4 1.34 -28.27 13.19
N HIS A 5 0.74 -27.29 13.88
CA HIS A 5 0.60 -25.95 13.32
C HIS A 5 1.06 -24.79 14.24
N HIS A 6 2.03 -25.04 15.09
CA HIS A 6 2.80 -23.97 15.74
C HIS A 6 4.30 -24.10 15.41
N SER A 7 4.65 -24.19 14.14
CA SER A 7 5.94 -23.68 13.73
C SER A 7 5.90 -22.18 14.04
N SER A 8 6.65 -21.77 15.06
CA SER A 8 6.59 -20.39 15.56
C SER A 8 6.93 -19.46 14.41
N LEU A 9 6.31 -18.27 14.35
CA LEU A 9 6.67 -17.20 13.41
C LEU A 9 8.19 -16.99 13.34
N LEU A 10 8.89 -17.25 14.46
CA LEU A 10 10.33 -17.25 14.58
C LEU A 10 11.03 -18.35 13.77
N ASP A 11 10.43 -19.54 13.63
CA ASP A 11 11.03 -20.63 12.84
C ASP A 11 10.84 -20.40 11.34
N ALA A 12 9.73 -19.77 10.93
CA ALA A 12 9.52 -19.36 9.54
C ALA A 12 10.49 -18.27 9.08
N VAL A 13 11.04 -17.50 10.02
CA VAL A 13 11.99 -16.41 9.77
C VAL A 13 13.44 -16.89 9.89
N LYS A 14 13.73 -17.86 10.78
CA LYS A 14 15.04 -18.45 10.95
C LYS A 14 15.45 -19.27 9.72
N GLY A 15 16.64 -19.05 9.21
CA GLY A 15 17.20 -19.82 8.10
C GLY A 15 16.85 -19.32 6.70
N GLN A 16 16.19 -18.18 6.58
CA GLN A 16 15.91 -17.56 5.27
C GLN A 16 17.21 -17.15 4.56
N PRO A 17 17.30 -17.33 3.21
CA PRO A 17 18.45 -16.91 2.42
C PRO A 17 18.73 -15.41 2.51
N LYS A 18 20.00 -15.01 2.34
CA LYS A 18 20.43 -13.60 2.41
C LYS A 18 19.62 -12.69 1.48
N GLN A 19 19.30 -13.14 0.27
CA GLN A 19 18.50 -12.37 -0.69
C GLN A 19 17.09 -12.06 -0.20
N VAL A 20 16.46 -12.92 0.62
CA VAL A 20 15.16 -12.68 1.24
C VAL A 20 15.25 -11.53 2.24
N TRP A 21 16.25 -11.56 3.12
CA TRP A 21 16.46 -10.49 4.12
C TRP A 21 16.80 -9.15 3.50
N ILE A 22 17.63 -9.15 2.45
CA ILE A 22 18.02 -7.93 1.73
C ILE A 22 16.82 -7.32 1.02
N THR A 23 16.00 -8.16 0.37
CA THR A 23 14.78 -7.68 -0.30
C THR A 23 13.76 -7.17 0.72
N ALA A 24 13.61 -7.86 1.87
CA ALA A 24 12.75 -7.41 2.96
C ALA A 24 13.23 -6.08 3.57
N PHE A 25 14.53 -5.90 3.77
CA PHE A 25 15.11 -4.62 4.21
C PHE A 25 14.80 -3.49 3.23
N ALA A 26 15.00 -3.70 1.93
CA ALA A 26 14.65 -2.71 0.91
C ALA A 26 13.13 -2.45 0.89
N ALA A 27 12.30 -3.47 1.16
CA ALA A 27 10.86 -3.31 1.26
C ALA A 27 10.44 -2.46 2.47
N VAL A 28 11.09 -2.63 3.63
CA VAL A 28 10.86 -1.74 4.79
C VAL A 28 11.07 -0.28 4.40
N ILE A 29 12.18 0.03 3.72
CA ILE A 29 12.49 1.42 3.32
C ILE A 29 11.50 1.92 2.26
N ALA A 30 11.10 1.07 1.32
CA ALA A 30 10.12 1.41 0.29
C ALA A 30 8.75 1.77 0.89
N PHE A 31 8.28 0.99 1.87
CA PHE A 31 7.03 1.25 2.59
C PHE A 31 7.14 2.43 3.55
N MET A 32 8.31 2.63 4.16
CA MET A 32 8.62 3.79 4.98
C MET A 32 8.41 5.10 4.20
N GLY A 33 8.75 5.12 2.91
CA GLY A 33 8.57 6.27 2.03
C GLY A 33 7.11 6.70 1.81
N ILE A 34 6.12 5.86 2.16
CA ILE A 34 4.70 6.22 2.12
C ILE A 34 4.38 7.17 3.27
N GLY A 35 4.70 6.79 4.51
CA GLY A 35 4.36 7.56 5.70
C GLY A 35 5.38 8.63 6.11
N LEU A 36 6.53 8.69 5.43
CA LEU A 36 7.62 9.62 5.75
C LEU A 36 7.22 11.09 5.54
N VAL A 37 6.33 11.36 4.60
CA VAL A 37 5.93 12.73 4.22
C VAL A 37 4.84 13.28 5.13
N ASP A 38 4.02 12.41 5.77
CA ASP A 38 2.89 12.84 6.58
C ASP A 38 3.23 13.89 7.66
N PRO A 39 4.28 13.70 8.48
CA PRO A 39 4.58 14.64 9.56
C PRO A 39 5.21 15.93 9.06
N ILE A 40 5.72 15.98 7.82
CA ILE A 40 6.41 17.17 7.27
C ILE A 40 5.57 17.96 6.28
N LEU A 41 4.30 17.59 6.05
CA LEU A 41 3.41 18.29 5.09
C LEU A 41 3.32 19.80 5.36
N LEU A 42 3.15 20.20 6.63
CA LEU A 42 3.11 21.59 7.03
C LEU A 42 4.44 22.30 6.74
N SER A 43 5.56 21.66 7.08
CA SER A 43 6.90 22.23 6.84
C SER A 43 7.22 22.36 5.34
N ILE A 44 6.70 21.46 4.49
CA ILE A 44 6.78 21.58 3.04
C ILE A 44 5.91 22.78 2.56
N ALA A 45 4.67 22.88 3.05
CA ALA A 45 3.78 23.98 2.72
C ALA A 45 4.43 25.34 3.02
N GLU A 46 4.97 25.50 4.22
CA GLU A 46 5.67 26.71 4.65
C GLU A 46 6.95 26.97 3.84
N GLY A 47 7.78 25.91 3.68
CA GLY A 47 9.08 26.02 3.03
C GLY A 47 9.03 26.32 1.52
N LEU A 48 7.95 25.91 0.85
CA LEU A 48 7.71 26.13 -0.59
C LEU A 48 6.59 27.13 -0.88
N GLN A 49 6.00 27.74 0.18
CA GLN A 49 4.87 28.68 0.08
C GLN A 49 3.68 28.07 -0.68
N ALA A 50 3.42 26.79 -0.44
CA ALA A 50 2.38 26.01 -1.11
C ALA A 50 1.11 25.90 -0.27
N THR A 51 -0.03 25.82 -0.92
CA THR A 51 -1.32 25.59 -0.28
C THR A 51 -1.45 24.13 0.21
N PRO A 52 -2.31 23.84 1.20
CA PRO A 52 -2.58 22.47 1.61
C PRO A 52 -3.04 21.56 0.45
N SER A 53 -3.84 22.10 -0.48
CA SER A 53 -4.30 21.39 -1.68
C SER A 53 -3.16 20.99 -2.60
N GLU A 54 -2.18 21.89 -2.82
CA GLU A 54 -0.98 21.58 -3.62
C GLU A 54 -0.09 20.55 -2.94
N VAL A 55 0.08 20.63 -1.62
CA VAL A 55 0.94 19.68 -0.88
C VAL A 55 0.32 18.27 -0.88
N THR A 56 -1.01 18.15 -0.83
CA THR A 56 -1.65 16.82 -0.92
C THR A 56 -1.45 16.15 -2.28
N LEU A 57 -1.15 16.90 -3.36
CA LEU A 57 -0.79 16.35 -4.67
C LEU A 57 0.52 15.53 -4.65
N LEU A 58 1.34 15.67 -3.61
CA LEU A 58 2.50 14.80 -3.39
C LEU A 58 2.11 13.33 -3.24
N PHE A 59 0.95 13.06 -2.62
CA PHE A 59 0.38 11.70 -2.57
C PHE A 59 -0.24 11.30 -3.90
N SER A 60 -1.01 12.18 -4.51
CA SER A 60 -1.72 11.91 -5.75
C SER A 60 -0.78 11.52 -6.88
N SER A 61 0.29 12.31 -7.08
CA SER A 61 1.28 12.08 -8.13
C SER A 61 2.01 10.74 -7.92
N TYR A 62 2.43 10.49 -6.68
CA TYR A 62 3.10 9.25 -6.30
C TYR A 62 2.18 8.02 -6.49
N LEU A 63 0.98 8.06 -5.90
CA LEU A 63 0.04 6.94 -5.91
C LEU A 63 -0.56 6.70 -7.30
N GLY A 64 -0.87 7.75 -8.04
CA GLY A 64 -1.44 7.67 -9.37
C GLY A 64 -0.49 7.01 -10.36
N VAL A 65 0.76 7.46 -10.38
CA VAL A 65 1.80 6.84 -11.24
C VAL A 65 2.11 5.42 -10.76
N GLN A 66 2.20 5.19 -9.44
CA GLN A 66 2.39 3.85 -8.89
C GLN A 66 1.26 2.90 -9.31
N ALA A 67 0.00 3.33 -9.23
CA ALA A 67 -1.16 2.52 -9.63
C ALA A 67 -1.05 2.07 -11.09
N VAL A 68 -0.82 3.00 -12.01
CA VAL A 68 -0.69 2.71 -13.43
C VAL A 68 0.52 1.82 -13.71
N ALA A 69 1.66 2.12 -13.09
CA ALA A 69 2.90 1.36 -13.27
C ALA A 69 2.77 -0.09 -12.78
N MET A 70 1.99 -0.36 -11.72
CA MET A 70 1.75 -1.73 -11.25
C MET A 70 1.09 -2.63 -12.28
N LEU A 71 0.28 -2.09 -13.19
CA LEU A 71 -0.32 -2.87 -14.29
C LEU A 71 0.72 -3.45 -15.24
N VAL A 72 1.81 -2.70 -15.46
CA VAL A 72 2.86 -3.08 -16.43
C VAL A 72 4.04 -3.78 -15.77
N THR A 73 4.20 -3.64 -14.45
CA THR A 73 5.37 -4.17 -13.72
C THR A 73 5.48 -5.69 -13.84
N GLY A 74 4.35 -6.42 -13.78
CA GLY A 74 4.34 -7.87 -13.94
C GLY A 74 4.89 -8.31 -15.30
N ALA A 75 4.46 -7.65 -16.38
CA ALA A 75 4.94 -7.92 -17.74
C ALA A 75 6.42 -7.51 -17.92
N MET A 76 6.85 -6.41 -17.31
CA MET A 76 8.26 -5.99 -17.31
C MET A 76 9.14 -7.00 -16.58
N SER A 77 8.74 -7.43 -15.38
CA SER A 77 9.46 -8.44 -14.60
C SER A 77 9.55 -9.78 -15.36
N ALA A 78 8.46 -10.19 -16.02
CA ALA A 78 8.45 -11.38 -16.87
C ALA A 78 9.42 -11.25 -18.07
N ARG A 79 9.52 -10.06 -18.68
CA ARG A 79 10.37 -9.82 -19.86
C ARG A 79 11.84 -9.65 -19.52
N PHE A 80 12.16 -8.82 -18.52
CA PHE A 80 13.52 -8.40 -18.20
C PHE A 80 14.13 -9.19 -17.02
N GLY A 81 13.30 -9.87 -16.23
CA GLY A 81 13.64 -10.59 -15.02
C GLY A 81 13.49 -9.77 -13.75
N ALA A 82 13.20 -10.44 -12.63
CA ALA A 82 12.93 -9.80 -11.36
C ALA A 82 14.10 -8.94 -10.86
N LYS A 83 15.33 -9.44 -10.89
CA LYS A 83 16.53 -8.68 -10.46
C LYS A 83 16.65 -7.35 -11.19
N ARG A 84 16.54 -7.34 -12.52
CA ARG A 84 16.68 -6.10 -13.32
C ARG A 84 15.56 -5.12 -13.02
N THR A 85 14.33 -5.60 -12.84
CA THR A 85 13.17 -4.78 -12.51
C THR A 85 13.32 -4.14 -11.12
N VAL A 86 13.77 -4.91 -10.12
CA VAL A 86 14.07 -4.41 -8.77
C VAL A 86 15.16 -3.34 -8.81
N VAL A 87 16.29 -3.61 -9.46
CA VAL A 87 17.42 -2.67 -9.54
C VAL A 87 17.02 -1.39 -10.26
N ALA A 88 16.28 -1.48 -11.38
CA ALA A 88 15.76 -0.31 -12.08
C ALA A 88 14.80 0.50 -11.20
N GLY A 89 13.88 -0.16 -10.49
CA GLY A 89 12.97 0.49 -9.55
C GLY A 89 13.71 1.22 -8.43
N LEU A 90 14.65 0.55 -7.76
CA LEU A 90 15.45 1.15 -6.69
C LEU A 90 16.31 2.31 -7.21
N THR A 91 16.89 2.21 -8.40
CA THR A 91 17.65 3.32 -9.01
C THR A 91 16.76 4.54 -9.21
N LEU A 92 15.55 4.36 -9.77
CA LEU A 92 14.59 5.46 -9.91
C LEU A 92 14.23 6.09 -8.57
N VAL A 93 14.01 5.27 -7.52
CA VAL A 93 13.70 5.78 -6.18
C VAL A 93 14.86 6.59 -5.60
N VAL A 94 16.10 6.08 -5.67
CA VAL A 94 17.30 6.78 -5.16
C VAL A 94 17.47 8.14 -5.82
N VAL A 95 17.40 8.18 -7.15
CA VAL A 95 17.56 9.42 -7.91
C VAL A 95 16.41 10.38 -7.64
N ALA A 96 15.16 9.90 -7.68
CA ALA A 96 13.99 10.75 -7.46
C ALA A 96 13.99 11.34 -6.04
N THR A 97 14.31 10.55 -5.00
CA THR A 97 14.33 11.06 -3.61
C THR A 97 15.47 12.04 -3.38
N ALA A 98 16.65 11.83 -3.98
CA ALA A 98 17.73 12.81 -3.92
C ALA A 98 17.33 14.14 -4.58
N LEU A 99 16.70 14.09 -5.74
CA LEU A 99 16.20 15.27 -6.44
C LEU A 99 15.04 15.94 -5.69
N CYS A 100 14.15 15.18 -5.03
CA CYS A 100 13.12 15.74 -4.14
C CYS A 100 13.74 16.61 -3.05
N ALA A 101 14.84 16.15 -2.43
CA ALA A 101 15.54 16.92 -1.42
C ALA A 101 16.18 18.21 -1.98
N ALA A 102 16.52 18.24 -3.27
CA ALA A 102 17.11 19.40 -3.96
C ALA A 102 16.06 20.31 -4.62
N SER A 103 14.76 19.95 -4.57
CA SER A 103 13.70 20.70 -5.25
C SER A 103 13.53 22.12 -4.68
N GLY A 104 13.25 23.08 -5.58
CA GLY A 104 13.06 24.49 -5.26
C GLY A 104 11.58 24.95 -5.35
N SER A 105 10.69 24.12 -5.89
CA SER A 105 9.26 24.44 -6.00
C SER A 105 8.38 23.21 -5.73
N ILE A 106 7.10 23.46 -5.45
CA ILE A 106 6.13 22.40 -5.17
C ILE A 106 5.86 21.56 -6.43
N GLU A 107 5.82 22.17 -7.62
CA GLU A 107 5.59 21.48 -8.89
C GLU A 107 6.72 20.49 -9.20
N GLN A 108 7.99 20.93 -8.96
CA GLN A 108 9.15 20.03 -9.09
C GLN A 108 9.04 18.84 -8.14
N LEU A 109 8.67 19.12 -6.89
CA LEU A 109 8.53 18.08 -5.87
C LEU A 109 7.41 17.09 -6.24
N ILE A 110 6.26 17.57 -6.74
CA ILE A 110 5.14 16.76 -7.23
C ILE A 110 5.60 15.87 -8.41
N GLY A 111 6.30 16.42 -9.40
CA GLY A 111 6.81 15.66 -10.53
C GLY A 111 7.82 14.59 -10.12
N LEU A 112 8.73 14.90 -9.21
CA LEU A 112 9.73 13.95 -8.70
C LEU A 112 9.10 12.85 -7.83
N ARG A 113 8.03 13.17 -7.09
CA ARG A 113 7.23 12.17 -6.37
C ARG A 113 6.55 11.19 -7.34
N ALA A 114 6.10 11.63 -8.50
CA ALA A 114 5.59 10.74 -9.56
C ALA A 114 6.66 9.76 -10.05
N VAL A 115 7.89 10.22 -10.29
CA VAL A 115 9.03 9.36 -10.66
C VAL A 115 9.38 8.39 -9.52
N TRP A 116 9.32 8.83 -8.29
CA TRP A 116 9.49 7.95 -7.13
C TRP A 116 8.41 6.85 -7.10
N GLY A 117 7.13 7.21 -7.33
CA GLY A 117 6.01 6.26 -7.42
C GLY A 117 6.22 5.20 -8.49
N LEU A 118 6.76 5.59 -9.67
CA LEU A 118 7.13 4.65 -10.73
C LEU A 118 8.20 3.66 -10.26
N GLY A 119 9.28 4.14 -9.67
CA GLY A 119 10.35 3.29 -9.15
C GLY A 119 9.83 2.35 -8.06
N ASN A 120 8.98 2.85 -7.17
CA ASN A 120 8.40 2.07 -6.09
C ASN A 120 7.45 0.97 -6.60
N ALA A 121 6.68 1.23 -7.66
CA ALA A 121 5.86 0.21 -8.30
C ALA A 121 6.71 -0.95 -8.83
N PHE A 122 7.82 -0.67 -9.53
CA PHE A 122 8.73 -1.69 -10.04
C PHE A 122 9.36 -2.51 -8.93
N PHE A 123 9.72 -1.87 -7.84
CA PHE A 123 10.29 -2.55 -6.69
C PHE A 123 9.25 -3.37 -5.93
N ILE A 124 8.19 -2.76 -5.39
CA ILE A 124 7.24 -3.40 -4.48
C ILE A 124 6.52 -4.58 -5.14
N ALA A 125 6.03 -4.41 -6.38
CA ALA A 125 5.33 -5.49 -7.08
C ALA A 125 6.24 -6.68 -7.41
N THR A 126 7.56 -6.45 -7.54
CA THR A 126 8.53 -7.51 -7.84
C THR A 126 9.14 -8.11 -6.56
N ALA A 127 9.30 -7.31 -5.50
CA ALA A 127 9.93 -7.73 -4.25
C ALA A 127 9.22 -8.93 -3.60
N LEU A 128 7.87 -8.94 -3.60
CA LEU A 128 7.11 -10.07 -3.09
C LEU A 128 7.44 -11.36 -3.85
N SER A 129 7.52 -11.32 -5.18
CA SER A 129 7.85 -12.50 -5.98
C SER A 129 9.28 -12.98 -5.74
N VAL A 130 10.23 -12.06 -5.54
CA VAL A 130 11.63 -12.38 -5.18
C VAL A 130 11.69 -13.06 -3.80
N ILE A 131 11.00 -12.50 -2.81
CA ILE A 131 10.96 -13.06 -1.45
C ILE A 131 10.33 -14.46 -1.47
N VAL A 132 9.17 -14.63 -2.13
CA VAL A 132 8.48 -15.92 -2.22
C VAL A 132 9.29 -16.95 -3.00
N GLY A 133 9.93 -16.54 -4.10
CA GLY A 133 10.71 -17.44 -4.96
C GLY A 133 12.02 -17.92 -4.31
N ALA A 134 12.57 -17.14 -3.38
CA ALA A 134 13.84 -17.43 -2.72
C ALA A 134 13.68 -18.03 -1.31
N ALA A 135 12.49 -17.96 -0.71
CA ALA A 135 12.27 -18.38 0.67
C ALA A 135 12.40 -19.89 0.86
N THR A 136 13.03 -20.29 1.95
CA THR A 136 13.04 -21.65 2.46
C THR A 136 11.93 -21.80 3.52
N GLY A 137 11.21 -22.92 3.52
CA GLY A 137 10.13 -23.16 4.49
C GLY A 137 8.71 -22.77 4.04
N GLY A 138 8.53 -22.48 2.74
CA GLY A 138 7.22 -22.31 2.13
C GLY A 138 6.76 -20.87 1.93
N GLN A 139 5.75 -20.72 1.10
CA GLN A 139 5.22 -19.44 0.64
C GLN A 139 4.60 -18.59 1.77
N ALA A 140 4.00 -19.24 2.77
CA ALA A 140 3.33 -18.53 3.87
C ALA A 140 4.30 -17.71 4.72
N GLY A 141 5.47 -18.27 5.07
CA GLY A 141 6.51 -17.53 5.81
C GLY A 141 7.09 -16.35 5.04
N ALA A 142 7.24 -16.48 3.72
CA ALA A 142 7.70 -15.42 2.84
C ALA A 142 6.71 -14.24 2.76
N ILE A 143 5.43 -14.53 2.63
CA ILE A 143 4.36 -13.52 2.63
C ILE A 143 4.32 -12.81 3.98
N LEU A 144 4.43 -13.55 5.08
CA LEU A 144 4.45 -12.98 6.42
C LEU A 144 5.63 -12.01 6.62
N LEU A 145 6.83 -12.37 6.13
CA LEU A 145 8.00 -11.49 6.20
C LEU A 145 7.80 -10.20 5.38
N TYR A 146 7.18 -10.30 4.21
CA TYR A 146 6.85 -9.14 3.39
C TYR A 146 5.81 -8.23 4.08
N GLU A 147 4.76 -8.79 4.67
CA GLU A 147 3.76 -8.03 5.43
C GLU A 147 4.36 -7.41 6.71
N ALA A 148 5.29 -8.11 7.37
CA ALA A 148 6.05 -7.56 8.49
C ALA A 148 6.92 -6.36 8.04
N ALA A 149 7.56 -6.46 6.87
CA ALA A 149 8.34 -5.36 6.29
C ALA A 149 7.45 -4.14 5.99
N LEU A 150 6.23 -4.36 5.45
CA LEU A 150 5.22 -3.31 5.26
C LEU A 150 4.86 -2.65 6.59
N GLY A 151 4.51 -3.44 7.60
CA GLY A 151 4.13 -2.92 8.92
C GLY A 151 5.23 -2.12 9.60
N VAL A 152 6.47 -2.63 9.58
CA VAL A 152 7.65 -1.92 10.12
C VAL A 152 7.89 -0.62 9.35
N GLY A 153 7.82 -0.66 8.01
CA GLY A 153 8.00 0.52 7.16
C GLY A 153 6.99 1.61 7.49
N LEU A 154 5.70 1.27 7.58
CA LEU A 154 4.63 2.23 7.90
C LEU A 154 4.74 2.80 9.34
N ALA A 155 5.29 2.02 10.28
CA ALA A 155 5.49 2.50 11.65
C ALA A 155 6.72 3.41 11.79
N VAL A 156 7.84 3.04 11.14
CA VAL A 156 9.12 3.77 11.24
C VAL A 156 9.11 5.02 10.35
N GLY A 157 8.39 5.00 9.22
CA GLY A 157 8.33 6.09 8.25
C GLY A 157 8.00 7.45 8.86
N PRO A 158 6.87 7.60 9.52
CA PRO A 158 6.49 8.87 10.14
C PRO A 158 7.47 9.35 11.22
N LEU A 159 8.04 8.41 12.00
CA LEU A 159 9.01 8.74 13.02
C LEU A 159 10.32 9.28 12.42
N LEU A 160 10.84 8.60 11.40
CA LEU A 160 12.04 9.07 10.71
C LEU A 160 11.77 10.37 9.95
N GLY A 161 10.60 10.50 9.33
CA GLY A 161 10.13 11.73 8.70
C GLY A 161 10.10 12.90 9.66
N ALA A 162 9.57 12.70 10.87
CA ALA A 162 9.53 13.70 11.91
C ALA A 162 10.91 14.10 12.42
N LEU A 163 11.77 13.11 12.73
CA LEU A 163 13.12 13.35 13.26
C LEU A 163 14.01 14.10 12.27
N LEU A 164 14.06 13.65 11.02
CA LEU A 164 14.84 14.32 9.99
C LEU A 164 14.18 15.63 9.53
N GLY A 165 12.84 15.68 9.55
CA GLY A 165 12.05 16.84 9.19
C GLY A 165 12.13 17.97 10.20
N SER A 166 12.44 17.69 11.48
CA SER A 166 12.68 18.73 12.49
C SER A 166 13.97 19.54 12.23
N ILE A 167 14.90 18.99 11.46
CA ILE A 167 16.12 19.68 11.03
C ILE A 167 15.83 20.48 9.74
N SER A 168 15.21 19.83 8.77
CA SER A 168 14.79 20.42 7.50
C SER A 168 13.74 19.52 6.83
N TRP A 169 12.73 20.09 6.20
CA TRP A 169 11.77 19.31 5.40
C TRP A 169 12.44 18.51 4.26
N ARG A 170 13.66 18.86 3.87
CA ARG A 170 14.49 18.13 2.89
C ARG A 170 15.16 16.89 3.48
N GLY A 171 15.39 16.87 4.78
CA GLY A 171 16.10 15.81 5.50
C GLY A 171 15.53 14.41 5.25
N PRO A 172 14.20 14.20 5.38
CA PRO A 172 13.57 12.90 5.12
C PRO A 172 13.83 12.36 3.72
N PHE A 173 13.83 13.21 2.70
CA PHE A 173 14.12 12.80 1.32
C PHE A 173 15.58 12.36 1.13
N PHE A 174 16.54 13.09 1.69
CA PHE A 174 17.98 12.69 1.68
C PHE A 174 18.18 11.40 2.46
N GLY A 175 17.61 11.27 3.65
CA GLY A 175 17.69 10.06 4.46
C GLY A 175 17.16 8.84 3.73
N THR A 176 16.01 8.97 3.08
CA THR A 176 15.41 7.90 2.26
C THR A 176 16.30 7.57 1.06
N SER A 177 16.85 8.56 0.37
CA SER A 177 17.77 8.33 -0.75
C SER A 177 18.98 7.52 -0.33
N LEU A 178 19.60 7.86 0.81
CA LEU A 178 20.75 7.14 1.33
C LEU A 178 20.41 5.69 1.73
N LEU A 179 19.31 5.49 2.43
CA LEU A 179 18.85 4.14 2.80
C LEU A 179 18.52 3.31 1.58
N MET A 180 17.83 3.89 0.59
CA MET A 180 17.52 3.21 -0.68
C MET A 180 18.75 2.91 -1.50
N LEU A 181 19.78 3.77 -1.45
CA LEU A 181 21.08 3.50 -2.09
C LEU A 181 21.73 2.25 -1.47
N CYS A 182 21.70 2.12 -0.14
CA CYS A 182 22.15 0.89 0.53
C CYS A 182 21.35 -0.32 0.04
N GLY A 183 20.02 -0.22 -0.02
CA GLY A 183 19.14 -1.26 -0.56
C GLY A 183 19.47 -1.61 -2.02
N LEU A 184 19.69 -0.61 -2.87
CA LEU A 184 20.09 -0.77 -4.27
C LEU A 184 21.41 -1.53 -4.41
N VAL A 185 22.44 -1.15 -3.66
CA VAL A 185 23.75 -1.80 -3.68
C VAL A 185 23.63 -3.26 -3.22
N LEU A 186 22.95 -3.49 -2.10
CA LEU A 186 22.75 -4.84 -1.57
C LEU A 186 21.94 -5.72 -2.54
N CYS A 187 20.83 -5.22 -3.10
CA CYS A 187 20.04 -5.96 -4.08
C CYS A 187 20.83 -6.23 -5.37
N SER A 188 21.63 -5.27 -5.83
CA SER A 188 22.47 -5.44 -7.03
C SER A 188 23.50 -6.56 -6.88
N ILE A 189 24.10 -6.68 -5.69
CA ILE A 189 25.14 -7.67 -5.39
C ILE A 189 24.52 -9.05 -5.12
N PHE A 190 23.52 -9.12 -4.26
CA PHE A 190 23.08 -10.38 -3.66
C PHE A 190 21.85 -11.02 -4.36
N LEU A 191 21.05 -10.28 -5.13
CA LEU A 191 19.97 -10.90 -5.88
C LEU A 191 20.55 -11.73 -7.04
N THR A 192 20.04 -12.95 -7.16
CA THR A 192 20.34 -13.81 -8.33
C THR A 192 19.40 -13.47 -9.48
N ALA A 193 19.87 -13.62 -10.71
CA ALA A 193 19.04 -13.44 -11.90
C ALA A 193 18.20 -14.69 -12.14
N ASP A 194 16.90 -14.52 -12.38
CA ASP A 194 16.02 -15.63 -12.74
C ASP A 194 16.42 -16.24 -14.09
N ALA A 195 16.36 -17.59 -14.18
CA ALA A 195 16.49 -18.28 -15.46
C ALA A 195 15.36 -17.84 -16.40
N LYS A 196 15.71 -17.55 -17.65
CA LYS A 196 14.76 -17.01 -18.67
C LYS A 196 13.58 -17.95 -18.92
N GLU A 197 13.79 -19.25 -18.79
CA GLU A 197 12.81 -20.33 -19.00
C GLU A 197 11.75 -20.43 -17.91
N GLN A 198 12.00 -19.89 -16.72
CA GLN A 198 11.08 -19.92 -15.56
C GLN A 198 10.16 -18.71 -15.47
N ARG A 199 10.21 -17.79 -16.44
CA ARG A 199 9.45 -16.54 -16.36
C ARG A 199 8.01 -16.72 -16.84
N PRO A 200 7.01 -16.27 -16.04
CA PRO A 200 5.62 -16.39 -16.45
C PRO A 200 5.32 -15.51 -17.67
N LYS A 201 4.51 -16.02 -18.60
CA LYS A 201 4.03 -15.24 -19.76
C LYS A 201 2.82 -14.40 -19.29
N ILE A 202 3.04 -13.12 -18.97
CA ILE A 202 1.99 -12.17 -18.57
C ILE A 202 1.83 -11.12 -19.67
N ARG A 203 0.59 -10.92 -20.14
CA ARG A 203 0.24 -9.88 -21.11
C ARG A 203 -0.19 -8.61 -20.38
N LEU A 204 0.07 -7.44 -20.97
CA LEU A 204 -0.28 -6.13 -20.38
C LEU A 204 -1.78 -5.96 -20.05
N LEU A 205 -2.65 -6.62 -20.83
CA LEU A 205 -4.10 -6.52 -20.65
C LEU A 205 -4.69 -7.57 -19.69
N ASP A 206 -3.91 -8.53 -19.23
CA ASP A 206 -4.40 -9.60 -18.35
C ASP A 206 -4.96 -9.07 -17.01
N PRO A 207 -4.38 -8.04 -16.35
CA PRO A 207 -4.98 -7.44 -15.15
C PRO A 207 -6.38 -6.87 -15.39
N PHE A 208 -6.61 -6.21 -16.54
CA PHE A 208 -7.93 -5.69 -16.92
C PHE A 208 -8.92 -6.80 -17.24
N ARG A 209 -8.46 -7.89 -17.83
CA ARG A 209 -9.30 -9.07 -18.07
C ARG A 209 -9.71 -9.73 -16.76
N ALA A 210 -8.80 -9.84 -15.80
CA ALA A 210 -9.12 -10.35 -14.47
C ALA A 210 -10.18 -9.50 -13.76
N LEU A 211 -10.14 -8.17 -13.90
CA LEU A 211 -11.15 -7.26 -13.35
C LEU A 211 -12.54 -7.43 -13.98
N LYS A 212 -12.70 -8.12 -15.12
CA LYS A 212 -14.03 -8.48 -15.64
C LYS A 212 -14.74 -9.50 -14.76
N HIS A 213 -14.03 -10.24 -13.91
CA HIS A 213 -14.65 -11.11 -12.91
C HIS A 213 -15.35 -10.26 -11.85
N GLY A 214 -16.69 -10.40 -11.75
CA GLY A 214 -17.53 -9.53 -10.93
C GLY A 214 -17.14 -9.47 -9.46
N GLY A 215 -16.71 -10.58 -8.87
CA GLY A 215 -16.23 -10.63 -7.50
C GLY A 215 -14.92 -9.84 -7.29
N LEU A 216 -13.95 -10.01 -8.19
CA LEU A 216 -12.69 -9.27 -8.12
C LEU A 216 -12.91 -7.77 -8.32
N LEU A 217 -13.73 -7.39 -9.30
CA LEU A 217 -14.05 -5.98 -9.57
C LEU A 217 -14.71 -5.33 -8.35
N ARG A 218 -15.70 -6.00 -7.74
CA ARG A 218 -16.42 -5.51 -6.57
C ARG A 218 -15.50 -5.34 -5.37
N THR A 219 -14.65 -6.34 -5.10
CA THR A 219 -13.63 -6.27 -4.05
C THR A 219 -12.64 -5.14 -4.32
N SER A 220 -12.21 -4.95 -5.57
CA SER A 220 -11.29 -3.90 -5.98
C SER A 220 -11.89 -2.50 -5.84
N ILE A 221 -13.16 -2.31 -6.21
CA ILE A 221 -13.86 -1.02 -6.02
C ILE A 221 -14.08 -0.76 -4.52
N GLY A 222 -14.52 -1.75 -3.74
CA GLY A 222 -14.66 -1.61 -2.29
C GLY A 222 -13.35 -1.23 -1.62
N SER A 223 -12.25 -1.86 -2.04
CA SER A 223 -10.92 -1.52 -1.57
C SER A 223 -10.45 -0.13 -2.02
N ALA A 224 -10.80 0.32 -3.23
CA ALA A 224 -10.51 1.67 -3.71
C ALA A 224 -11.20 2.74 -2.86
N LEU A 225 -12.49 2.55 -2.54
CA LEU A 225 -13.26 3.45 -1.69
C LEU A 225 -12.71 3.50 -0.26
N TYR A 226 -12.36 2.33 0.31
CA TYR A 226 -11.69 2.26 1.60
C TYR A 226 -10.32 2.95 1.57
N THR A 227 -9.50 2.69 0.54
CA THR A 227 -8.17 3.29 0.43
C THR A 227 -8.24 4.81 0.21
N ALA A 228 -9.30 5.30 -0.45
CA ALA A 228 -9.59 6.72 -0.52
C ALA A 228 -9.77 7.31 0.89
N ALA A 229 -10.59 6.68 1.74
CA ALA A 229 -10.77 7.10 3.13
C ALA A 229 -9.48 7.02 3.97
N PHE A 230 -8.68 5.97 3.76
CA PHE A 230 -7.37 5.81 4.36
C PHE A 230 -6.44 6.98 4.05
N PHE A 231 -6.35 7.40 2.78
CA PHE A 231 -5.50 8.53 2.39
C PHE A 231 -6.06 9.89 2.79
N VAL A 232 -7.38 10.04 2.98
CA VAL A 232 -7.93 11.22 3.66
C VAL A 232 -7.35 11.37 5.06
N VAL A 233 -7.26 10.29 5.84
CA VAL A 233 -6.67 10.35 7.19
C VAL A 233 -5.19 10.74 7.11
N LEU A 234 -4.39 10.11 6.26
CA LEU A 234 -2.96 10.38 6.16
C LEU A 234 -2.66 11.79 5.64
N ALA A 235 -3.28 12.16 4.52
CA ALA A 235 -2.95 13.40 3.83
C ALA A 235 -3.56 14.65 4.50
N TRP A 236 -4.66 14.50 5.25
CA TRP A 236 -5.39 15.65 5.76
C TRP A 236 -5.25 15.88 7.26
N SER A 237 -5.11 14.82 8.07
CA SER A 237 -5.03 14.98 9.53
C SER A 237 -3.93 15.93 10.02
N PRO A 238 -2.73 15.99 9.41
CA PRO A 238 -1.70 16.95 9.81
C PRO A 238 -2.16 18.42 9.73
N PHE A 239 -2.94 18.77 8.71
CA PHE A 239 -3.48 20.13 8.53
C PHE A 239 -4.61 20.48 9.51
N VAL A 240 -5.30 19.47 10.07
CA VAL A 240 -6.30 19.66 11.11
C VAL A 240 -5.65 19.76 12.49
N LEU A 241 -4.61 18.96 12.74
CA LEU A 241 -3.87 18.96 14.00
C LEU A 241 -3.08 20.25 14.20
N GLU A 242 -2.38 20.72 13.13
CA GLU A 242 -1.50 21.90 13.18
C GLU A 242 -0.46 21.80 14.31
N TRP A 243 0.02 20.60 14.55
CA TRP A 243 1.05 20.30 15.55
C TRP A 243 2.42 20.19 14.90
N SER A 244 3.48 20.16 15.74
CA SER A 244 4.84 19.98 15.27
C SER A 244 5.02 18.65 14.53
N ALA A 245 5.96 18.59 13.59
CA ALA A 245 6.27 17.38 12.84
C ALA A 245 6.56 16.19 13.77
N VAL A 246 7.23 16.43 14.91
CA VAL A 246 7.54 15.37 15.88
C VAL A 246 6.26 14.83 16.53
N ALA A 247 5.33 15.68 16.94
CA ALA A 247 4.08 15.25 17.52
C ALA A 247 3.22 14.45 16.53
N VAL A 248 3.11 14.95 15.30
CA VAL A 248 2.40 14.25 14.21
C VAL A 248 3.09 12.93 13.89
N GLY A 249 4.42 12.89 13.82
CA GLY A 249 5.19 11.68 13.56
C GLY A 249 4.99 10.60 14.63
N LEU A 250 4.92 10.97 15.91
CA LEU A 250 4.63 10.03 17.01
C LEU A 250 3.20 9.46 16.90
N ILE A 251 2.22 10.27 16.54
CA ILE A 251 0.83 9.82 16.34
C ILE A 251 0.78 8.82 15.18
N PHE A 252 1.40 9.12 14.05
CA PHE A 252 1.43 8.21 12.91
C PHE A 252 2.33 6.99 13.12
N CYS A 253 3.35 7.06 13.98
CA CYS A 253 4.06 5.87 14.44
C CYS A 253 3.12 4.94 15.21
N GLY A 254 2.34 5.47 16.15
CA GLY A 254 1.30 4.72 16.86
C GLY A 254 0.26 4.12 15.90
N TRP A 255 -0.16 4.88 14.89
CA TRP A 255 -1.03 4.43 13.82
C TRP A 255 -0.41 3.27 13.02
N GLY A 256 0.85 3.38 12.60
CA GLY A 256 1.56 2.34 11.84
C GLY A 256 1.74 1.05 12.65
N LEU A 257 2.06 1.15 13.94
CA LEU A 257 2.10 0.00 14.85
C LEU A 257 0.72 -0.66 14.96
N SER A 258 -0.34 0.13 15.04
CA SER A 258 -1.72 -0.36 15.06
C SER A 258 -2.07 -1.11 13.77
N VAL A 259 -1.66 -0.59 12.60
CA VAL A 259 -1.82 -1.28 11.31
C VAL A 259 -1.11 -2.64 11.33
N ALA A 260 0.15 -2.69 11.77
CA ALA A 260 0.94 -3.91 11.83
C ALA A 260 0.30 -4.98 12.73
N VAL A 261 -0.06 -4.59 13.96
CA VAL A 261 -0.70 -5.50 14.93
C VAL A 261 -2.04 -6.01 14.41
N ALA A 262 -2.87 -5.14 13.88
CA ALA A 262 -4.18 -5.51 13.39
C ALA A 262 -4.10 -6.41 12.15
N GLY A 263 -3.22 -6.11 11.21
CA GLY A 263 -3.05 -6.92 9.99
C GLY A 263 -2.54 -8.32 10.28
N VAL A 264 -1.54 -8.44 11.15
CA VAL A 264 -0.88 -9.73 11.43
C VAL A 264 -1.65 -10.56 12.46
N VAL A 265 -2.21 -9.94 13.50
CA VAL A 265 -2.78 -10.67 14.65
C VAL A 265 -4.30 -10.68 14.63
N LEU A 266 -4.93 -9.53 14.39
CA LEU A 266 -6.39 -9.41 14.53
C LEU A 266 -7.14 -9.86 13.28
N ALA A 267 -6.63 -9.57 12.07
CA ALA A 267 -7.32 -9.90 10.83
C ALA A 267 -7.51 -11.41 10.64
N PRO A 268 -6.49 -12.28 10.84
CA PRO A 268 -6.68 -13.73 10.74
C PRO A 268 -7.69 -14.26 11.77
N LYS A 269 -7.66 -13.76 13.01
CA LYS A 269 -8.59 -14.16 14.08
C LYS A 269 -10.03 -13.76 13.75
N LEU A 270 -10.23 -12.56 13.22
CA LEU A 270 -11.55 -12.07 12.86
C LEU A 270 -12.08 -12.82 11.64
N ALA A 271 -11.24 -13.09 10.65
CA ALA A 271 -11.58 -13.90 9.48
C ALA A 271 -11.97 -15.32 9.86
N ALA A 272 -11.24 -15.96 10.77
CA ALA A 272 -11.56 -17.30 11.27
C ALA A 272 -12.90 -17.35 12.01
N LYS A 273 -13.26 -16.28 12.74
CA LYS A 273 -14.49 -16.22 13.53
C LYS A 273 -15.74 -15.85 12.73
N LEU A 274 -15.64 -14.89 11.82
CA LEU A 274 -16.78 -14.33 11.07
C LEU A 274 -16.80 -14.73 9.59
N GLY A 275 -15.71 -15.30 9.07
CA GLY A 275 -15.43 -15.43 7.65
C GLY A 275 -14.94 -14.10 7.04
N GLU A 276 -14.08 -14.16 6.01
CA GLU A 276 -13.41 -13.00 5.42
C GLU A 276 -14.39 -11.91 4.98
N ARG A 277 -15.49 -12.29 4.31
CA ARG A 277 -16.48 -11.33 3.80
C ARG A 277 -17.18 -10.55 4.92
N HIS A 278 -17.72 -11.24 5.93
CA HIS A 278 -18.42 -10.57 7.02
C HIS A 278 -17.45 -9.73 7.86
N ALA A 279 -16.24 -10.23 8.10
CA ALA A 279 -15.19 -9.48 8.78
C ALA A 279 -14.86 -8.17 8.06
N THR A 280 -14.74 -8.22 6.71
CA THR A 280 -14.49 -7.03 5.88
C THR A 280 -15.64 -6.03 5.97
N VAL A 281 -16.90 -6.49 5.84
CA VAL A 281 -18.08 -5.61 5.91
C VAL A 281 -18.17 -4.93 7.27
N VAL A 282 -18.02 -5.69 8.36
CA VAL A 282 -18.05 -5.13 9.72
C VAL A 282 -16.93 -4.11 9.93
N ALA A 283 -15.70 -4.42 9.47
CA ALA A 283 -14.57 -3.51 9.60
C ALA A 283 -14.76 -2.22 8.79
N VAL A 284 -15.31 -2.30 7.57
CA VAL A 284 -15.58 -1.12 6.73
C VAL A 284 -16.62 -0.19 7.36
N PHE A 285 -17.74 -0.75 7.89
CA PHE A 285 -18.72 0.07 8.59
C PHE A 285 -18.17 0.63 9.92
N GLY A 286 -17.38 -0.16 10.64
CA GLY A 286 -16.66 0.33 11.82
C GLY A 286 -15.73 1.49 11.50
N TYR A 287 -15.07 1.45 10.33
CA TYR A 287 -14.25 2.56 9.86
C TYR A 287 -15.08 3.81 9.53
N ALA A 288 -16.24 3.64 8.90
CA ALA A 288 -17.16 4.76 8.63
C ALA A 288 -17.60 5.46 9.93
N VAL A 289 -17.95 4.70 10.96
CA VAL A 289 -18.31 5.26 12.28
C VAL A 289 -17.11 6.01 12.90
N LEU A 290 -15.92 5.43 12.84
CA LEU A 290 -14.71 6.06 13.38
C LEU A 290 -14.39 7.38 12.66
N LEU A 291 -14.55 7.43 11.34
CA LEU A 291 -14.34 8.65 10.54
C LEU A 291 -15.35 9.76 10.91
N LEU A 292 -16.61 9.40 11.20
CA LEU A 292 -17.59 10.37 11.71
C LEU A 292 -17.20 10.89 13.10
N VAL A 293 -16.65 10.04 13.97
CA VAL A 293 -16.11 10.48 15.26
C VAL A 293 -14.91 11.41 15.07
N MET A 294 -14.02 11.14 14.10
CA MET A 294 -12.88 12.00 13.76
C MET A 294 -13.32 13.35 13.18
N ALA A 295 -14.53 13.46 12.65
CA ALA A 295 -15.11 14.73 12.20
C ALA A 295 -15.57 15.64 13.36
N ILE A 296 -15.56 15.18 14.60
CA ILE A 296 -15.80 16.05 15.76
C ILE A 296 -14.63 17.04 15.90
N PRO A 297 -14.88 18.36 16.06
CA PRO A 297 -13.82 19.38 16.11
C PRO A 297 -13.08 19.35 17.45
N SER A 298 -12.38 18.25 17.73
CA SER A 298 -11.62 18.02 18.96
C SER A 298 -10.29 17.33 18.61
N LYS A 299 -9.17 18.03 18.86
CA LYS A 299 -7.83 17.48 18.61
C LYS A 299 -7.55 16.17 19.37
N PRO A 300 -7.89 16.02 20.66
CA PRO A 300 -7.75 14.74 21.37
C PRO A 300 -8.54 13.59 20.72
N VAL A 301 -9.79 13.86 20.30
CA VAL A 301 -10.62 12.87 19.60
C VAL A 301 -9.97 12.47 18.26
N LEU A 302 -9.45 13.43 17.52
CA LEU A 302 -8.75 13.19 16.26
C LEU A 302 -7.51 12.33 16.48
N VAL A 303 -6.68 12.61 17.50
CA VAL A 303 -5.47 11.82 17.81
C VAL A 303 -5.81 10.37 18.10
N VAL A 304 -6.78 10.12 19.00
CA VAL A 304 -7.25 8.76 19.31
C VAL A 304 -7.84 8.11 18.06
N GLY A 305 -8.62 8.86 17.28
CA GLY A 305 -9.21 8.41 16.03
C GLY A 305 -8.16 7.98 15.01
N ILE A 306 -7.07 8.74 14.84
CA ILE A 306 -5.95 8.37 13.94
C ILE A 306 -5.36 7.03 14.37
N ILE A 307 -4.99 6.84 15.64
CA ILE A 307 -4.39 5.60 16.13
C ILE A 307 -5.34 4.41 15.93
N LEU A 308 -6.62 4.56 16.29
CA LEU A 308 -7.64 3.52 16.11
C LEU A 308 -7.92 3.24 14.62
N SER A 309 -7.82 4.26 13.77
CA SER A 309 -7.95 4.07 12.32
C SER A 309 -6.87 3.13 11.78
N GLY A 310 -5.68 3.12 12.40
CA GLY A 310 -4.62 2.16 12.10
C GLY A 310 -5.05 0.71 12.34
N LEU A 311 -5.73 0.42 13.45
CA LEU A 311 -6.24 -0.93 13.73
C LEU A 311 -7.21 -1.39 12.62
N VAL A 312 -8.18 -0.54 12.28
CA VAL A 312 -9.16 -0.87 11.26
C VAL A 312 -8.51 -0.98 9.88
N SER A 313 -7.55 -0.12 9.58
CA SER A 313 -6.80 -0.15 8.32
C SER A 313 -5.97 -1.44 8.17
N GLY A 314 -5.32 -1.90 9.23
CA GLY A 314 -4.59 -3.17 9.22
C GLY A 314 -5.50 -4.37 8.96
N LEU A 315 -6.68 -4.41 9.62
CA LEU A 315 -7.70 -5.40 9.33
C LEU A 315 -8.12 -5.39 7.85
N LEU A 316 -8.50 -4.22 7.34
CA LEU A 316 -9.03 -4.07 5.98
C LEU A 316 -7.98 -4.37 4.91
N ASN A 317 -6.73 -3.94 5.10
CA ASN A 317 -5.64 -4.25 4.17
C ASN A 317 -5.48 -5.76 3.99
N THR A 318 -5.45 -6.51 5.08
CA THR A 318 -5.27 -7.98 5.04
C THR A 318 -6.50 -8.67 4.46
N LEU A 319 -7.71 -8.31 4.91
CA LEU A 319 -8.95 -8.94 4.47
C LEU A 319 -9.25 -8.69 2.99
N PHE A 320 -9.11 -7.46 2.52
CA PHE A 320 -9.32 -7.14 1.11
C PHE A 320 -8.30 -7.84 0.20
N THR A 321 -7.03 -7.87 0.60
CA THR A 321 -5.98 -8.54 -0.18
C THR A 321 -6.23 -10.05 -0.23
N GLY A 322 -6.57 -10.68 0.89
CA GLY A 322 -6.91 -12.10 0.96
C GLY A 322 -8.05 -12.45 0.02
N THR A 323 -9.17 -11.72 0.14
CA THR A 323 -10.34 -11.91 -0.72
C THR A 323 -10.02 -11.69 -2.21
N ALA A 324 -9.27 -10.64 -2.56
CA ALA A 324 -8.92 -10.36 -3.96
C ALA A 324 -8.07 -11.48 -4.59
N MET A 325 -7.18 -12.11 -3.80
CA MET A 325 -6.30 -13.18 -4.28
C MET A 325 -7.02 -14.54 -4.40
N SER A 326 -8.15 -14.72 -3.73
CA SER A 326 -8.87 -16.02 -3.71
C SER A 326 -10.08 -16.06 -4.64
N ILE A 327 -10.69 -14.90 -4.97
CA ILE A 327 -12.03 -14.87 -5.55
C ILE A 327 -12.07 -15.08 -7.08
N SER A 328 -11.01 -14.78 -7.82
CA SER A 328 -11.10 -14.66 -9.30
C SER A 328 -10.64 -15.89 -10.07
N GLY A 329 -10.00 -16.87 -9.44
CA GLY A 329 -9.36 -17.99 -10.16
C GLY A 329 -8.21 -17.57 -11.09
N ALA A 330 -8.00 -16.27 -11.33
CA ALA A 330 -6.89 -15.76 -12.15
C ALA A 330 -5.54 -16.00 -11.46
N PRO A 331 -4.44 -16.11 -12.23
CA PRO A 331 -3.10 -16.17 -11.66
C PRO A 331 -2.88 -15.01 -10.68
N ARG A 332 -2.39 -15.31 -9.48
CA ARG A 332 -2.21 -14.32 -8.41
C ARG A 332 -1.52 -13.01 -8.83
N PRO A 333 -0.44 -13.02 -9.64
CA PRO A 333 0.19 -11.78 -10.09
C PRO A 333 -0.74 -10.89 -10.92
N VAL A 334 -1.62 -11.51 -11.71
CA VAL A 334 -2.58 -10.82 -12.57
C VAL A 334 -3.72 -10.22 -11.75
N ALA A 335 -4.31 -11.00 -10.84
CA ALA A 335 -5.35 -10.53 -9.92
C ALA A 335 -4.81 -9.40 -9.00
N SER A 336 -3.59 -9.56 -8.48
CA SER A 336 -2.91 -8.56 -7.66
C SER A 336 -2.69 -7.24 -8.40
N ALA A 337 -2.25 -7.29 -9.66
CA ALA A 337 -2.02 -6.09 -10.46
C ALA A 337 -3.31 -5.29 -10.67
N GLY A 338 -4.42 -5.94 -11.06
CA GLY A 338 -5.72 -5.30 -11.24
C GLY A 338 -6.29 -4.75 -9.93
N TYR A 339 -6.22 -5.53 -8.86
CA TYR A 339 -6.64 -5.12 -7.53
C TYR A 339 -5.88 -3.89 -7.02
N ASN A 340 -4.54 -3.95 -7.06
CA ASN A 340 -3.70 -2.85 -6.58
C ASN A 340 -3.84 -1.59 -7.45
N PHE A 341 -4.05 -1.72 -8.76
CA PHE A 341 -4.37 -0.57 -9.62
C PHE A 341 -5.60 0.18 -9.09
N CYS A 342 -6.72 -0.51 -8.89
CA CYS A 342 -7.93 0.12 -8.37
C CYS A 342 -7.72 0.72 -6.97
N ARG A 343 -7.07 -0.03 -6.08
CA ARG A 343 -6.78 0.38 -4.70
C ARG A 343 -5.98 1.67 -4.64
N TRP A 344 -4.82 1.72 -5.29
CA TRP A 344 -3.93 2.88 -5.25
C TRP A 344 -4.50 4.08 -6.02
N LEU A 345 -5.29 3.81 -7.09
CA LEU A 345 -6.01 4.86 -7.80
C LEU A 345 -7.04 5.54 -6.89
N GLY A 346 -7.77 4.79 -6.06
CA GLY A 346 -8.67 5.35 -5.05
C GLY A 346 -7.96 6.30 -4.09
N GLY A 347 -6.77 5.91 -3.60
CA GLY A 347 -5.92 6.78 -2.78
C GLY A 347 -5.45 8.04 -3.50
N ALA A 348 -5.03 7.90 -4.76
CA ALA A 348 -4.59 9.04 -5.58
C ALA A 348 -5.72 10.07 -5.77
N VAL A 349 -6.92 9.61 -6.13
CA VAL A 349 -8.09 10.47 -6.32
C VAL A 349 -8.44 11.19 -5.01
N ALA A 350 -8.48 10.48 -3.89
CA ALA A 350 -8.79 11.08 -2.60
C ALA A 350 -7.78 12.17 -2.21
N ALA A 351 -6.49 11.89 -2.35
CA ALA A 351 -5.43 12.86 -2.06
C ALA A 351 -5.48 14.09 -2.98
N THR A 352 -5.96 13.93 -4.23
CA THR A 352 -6.17 15.07 -5.15
C THR A 352 -7.26 16.01 -4.67
N VAL A 353 -8.37 15.47 -4.15
CA VAL A 353 -9.56 16.27 -3.86
C VAL A 353 -9.67 16.69 -2.39
N VAL A 354 -8.91 16.07 -1.49
CA VAL A 354 -9.11 16.22 -0.03
C VAL A 354 -8.98 17.66 0.44
N GLY A 355 -8.01 18.42 -0.05
CA GLY A 355 -7.85 19.85 0.26
C GLY A 355 -9.01 20.68 -0.26
N HIS A 356 -9.40 20.45 -1.52
CA HIS A 356 -10.53 21.15 -2.14
C HIS A 356 -11.86 20.84 -1.44
N LEU A 357 -12.05 19.61 -0.93
CA LEU A 357 -13.25 19.28 -0.15
C LEU A 357 -13.37 20.18 1.10
N ALA A 358 -12.27 20.42 1.80
CA ALA A 358 -12.28 21.31 2.95
C ALA A 358 -12.60 22.76 2.56
N GLU A 359 -12.08 23.24 1.42
CA GLU A 359 -12.33 24.55 0.87
C GLU A 359 -13.79 24.72 0.43
N TRP A 360 -14.32 23.78 -0.37
CA TRP A 360 -15.69 23.83 -0.92
C TRP A 360 -16.76 23.79 0.16
N PHE A 361 -16.55 23.03 1.23
CA PHE A 361 -17.49 22.96 2.34
C PHE A 361 -17.21 23.97 3.47
N GLY A 362 -16.12 24.74 3.38
CA GLY A 362 -15.73 25.70 4.40
C GLY A 362 -15.45 25.08 5.79
N ALA A 363 -15.12 23.77 5.83
CA ALA A 363 -14.97 23.03 7.07
C ALA A 363 -13.80 22.02 6.98
N LYS A 364 -12.82 22.16 7.86
CA LYS A 364 -11.66 21.25 7.95
C LYS A 364 -12.06 19.78 8.24
N GLN A 365 -13.26 19.56 8.76
CA GLN A 365 -13.79 18.24 9.09
C GLN A 365 -14.54 17.56 7.94
N ALA A 366 -14.95 18.30 6.90
CA ALA A 366 -15.72 17.78 5.78
C ALA A 366 -15.07 16.57 5.08
N PRO A 367 -13.73 16.52 4.88
CA PRO A 367 -13.09 15.34 4.29
C PRO A 367 -13.34 14.04 5.06
N PHE A 368 -13.39 14.06 6.39
CA PHE A 368 -13.67 12.87 7.19
C PHE A 368 -15.10 12.37 7.03
N VAL A 369 -16.07 13.28 6.91
CA VAL A 369 -17.48 12.93 6.65
C VAL A 369 -17.62 12.28 5.27
N ILE A 370 -16.97 12.84 4.25
CA ILE A 370 -17.00 12.29 2.89
C ILE A 370 -16.30 10.92 2.86
N ALA A 371 -15.18 10.77 3.56
CA ALA A 371 -14.49 9.48 3.71
C ALA A 371 -15.40 8.42 4.39
N ALA A 372 -16.20 8.83 5.38
CA ALA A 372 -17.18 7.94 6.01
C ALA A 372 -18.25 7.49 5.01
N ILE A 373 -18.76 8.40 4.17
CA ILE A 373 -19.72 8.06 3.10
C ILE A 373 -19.11 7.06 2.12
N LEU A 374 -17.84 7.25 1.70
CA LEU A 374 -17.15 6.29 0.83
C LEU A 374 -17.04 4.90 1.47
N CYS A 375 -16.77 4.83 2.77
CA CYS A 375 -16.77 3.56 3.49
C CYS A 375 -18.16 2.92 3.56
N VAL A 376 -19.23 3.70 3.77
CA VAL A 376 -20.61 3.19 3.73
C VAL A 376 -20.92 2.61 2.35
N LEU A 377 -20.54 3.31 1.27
CA LEU A 377 -20.72 2.82 -0.11
C LEU A 377 -19.90 1.54 -0.36
N ALA A 378 -18.68 1.45 0.14
CA ALA A 378 -17.87 0.24 0.07
C ALA A 378 -18.53 -0.92 0.80
N GLY A 379 -19.03 -0.71 2.01
CA GLY A 379 -19.75 -1.72 2.79
C GLY A 379 -21.02 -2.19 2.07
N ALA A 380 -21.84 -1.26 1.56
CA ALA A 380 -23.03 -1.57 0.80
C ALA A 380 -22.72 -2.39 -0.46
N LEU A 381 -21.66 -2.02 -1.20
CA LEU A 381 -21.21 -2.76 -2.38
C LEU A 381 -20.82 -4.21 -2.04
N LEU A 382 -20.16 -4.43 -0.91
CA LEU A 382 -19.71 -5.75 -0.46
C LEU A 382 -20.87 -6.62 0.06
N THR A 383 -22.01 -6.03 0.49
CA THR A 383 -23.19 -6.79 0.93
C THR A 383 -23.98 -7.37 -0.23
N ILE A 384 -23.84 -6.85 -1.45
CA ILE A 384 -24.52 -7.38 -2.63
C ILE A 384 -24.07 -8.82 -2.86
N ARG A 385 -25.00 -9.78 -2.76
CA ARG A 385 -24.69 -11.20 -3.01
C ARG A 385 -24.34 -11.42 -4.47
N GLU A 386 -23.28 -12.18 -4.72
CA GLU A 386 -23.10 -12.77 -6.04
C GLU A 386 -24.26 -13.71 -6.31
N LYS A 387 -24.90 -13.57 -7.48
CA LYS A 387 -25.59 -14.71 -8.05
C LYS A 387 -24.50 -15.74 -8.28
N THR A 388 -24.54 -16.83 -7.54
CA THR A 388 -23.64 -17.98 -7.76
C THR A 388 -23.68 -18.31 -9.24
N ALA A 389 -22.59 -18.05 -9.96
CA ALA A 389 -22.46 -18.60 -11.29
C ALA A 389 -22.51 -20.12 -11.11
N ASP A 390 -23.42 -20.75 -11.82
CA ASP A 390 -23.58 -22.19 -11.83
C ASP A 390 -22.21 -22.81 -12.11
N PRO A 391 -21.69 -23.74 -11.25
CA PRO A 391 -20.40 -24.37 -11.48
C PRO A 391 -20.30 -25.09 -12.83
N HIS A 392 -21.41 -25.30 -13.53
CA HIS A 392 -21.49 -25.96 -14.82
C HIS A 392 -21.39 -25.04 -16.03
N THR A 393 -21.21 -23.72 -15.88
CA THR A 393 -21.05 -22.77 -16.98
C THR A 393 -19.60 -22.31 -17.17
N ILE A 394 -18.61 -23.20 -16.98
CA ILE A 394 -17.30 -23.04 -17.58
C ILE A 394 -17.45 -23.58 -18.99
N PRO A 395 -17.39 -22.76 -20.07
CA PRO A 395 -17.35 -23.29 -21.42
C PRO A 395 -16.12 -24.21 -21.53
N ALA A 396 -16.34 -25.45 -21.93
CA ALA A 396 -15.29 -26.45 -22.14
C ALA A 396 -14.19 -26.02 -23.16
N GLU A 397 -14.42 -24.93 -23.87
CA GLU A 397 -13.45 -24.32 -24.80
C GLU A 397 -12.24 -23.62 -24.13
N ALA A 398 -12.27 -23.34 -22.82
CA ALA A 398 -11.13 -22.74 -22.12
C ALA A 398 -10.05 -23.77 -21.71
N VAL A 399 -10.34 -25.05 -21.78
CA VAL A 399 -9.43 -26.13 -21.39
C VAL A 399 -8.63 -26.70 -22.58
N LEU A 400 -9.09 -26.48 -23.82
CA LEU A 400 -8.49 -27.10 -25.03
C LEU A 400 -7.45 -26.26 -25.79
N VAL A 401 -6.99 -25.11 -25.27
CA VAL A 401 -5.91 -24.31 -25.90
C VAL A 401 -4.53 -24.62 -25.28
N GLY A 402 -4.42 -25.62 -24.42
CA GLY A 402 -3.16 -26.04 -23.77
C GLY A 402 -2.51 -27.30 -24.35
N GLU A 403 -3.11 -27.97 -25.31
CA GLU A 403 -2.58 -29.26 -25.83
C GLU A 403 -2.20 -29.32 -27.32
N GLU A 404 -2.27 -28.22 -28.06
CA GLU A 404 -1.72 -28.21 -29.44
C GLU A 404 -0.81 -26.97 -29.59
N MET A 405 0.46 -27.13 -29.38
CA MET A 405 1.71 -26.78 -30.08
C MET A 405 2.89 -26.75 -29.14
#